data_6cc0e43f53a6e9b51f8659d5ca8ab831
#
_entry.id   6cc0e43f53a6e9b51f8659d5ca8ab831
#
_cell.length_a   1.000
_cell.length_b   1.000
_cell.length_c   1.000
_cell.angle_alpha   90.00
_cell.angle_beta   90.00
_cell.angle_gamma   90.00
#
_symmetry.space_group_name_H-M   'P 1'
#
loop_
_entity.id
_entity.type
_entity.pdbx_description
1 polymer ?
#
loop_
_entity_poly.entity_id
_entity_poly.type
_entity_poly.pdbx_seq_one_letter_code
_entity_poly.pdbx_strand_id
1 'polypeptide(L)'
;MCEPCVKGDSTVKTHGMLFNDEMVRAILADQKTQTRRIIKPQYSSDEWSIRPAQTPRHRGHTHDWWLPTGTQPYSALRPCPYGVVGDRITVREAFSLLGNEDACAVDWNDNIVMDRTEAARIYRASCEQRSGDYGLWSIPDEADWKPRTEN
;
A
#
# COMPACT_ATOMS: atom_id res chain seq x y z
N MET A 1 -39.40 23.31 -3.09
CA MET A 1 -37.95 23.57 -3.08
C MET A 1 -37.26 22.23 -2.90
N CYS A 2 -36.72 21.66 -3.98
CA CYS A 2 -36.01 20.38 -3.93
C CYS A 2 -34.55 20.67 -3.57
N GLU A 3 -34.07 20.08 -2.48
CA GLU A 3 -32.66 20.08 -2.15
C GLU A 3 -31.85 19.36 -3.26
N PRO A 4 -30.69 19.90 -3.67
CA PRO A 4 -29.84 19.21 -4.64
C PRO A 4 -29.24 17.98 -3.96
N CYS A 5 -29.64 16.81 -4.43
CA CYS A 5 -29.04 15.54 -4.09
C CYS A 5 -27.57 15.57 -4.54
N VAL A 6 -26.67 15.86 -3.60
CA VAL A 6 -25.23 15.72 -3.82
C VAL A 6 -24.95 14.22 -3.94
N LYS A 7 -24.87 13.74 -5.17
CA LYS A 7 -24.33 12.40 -5.48
C LYS A 7 -22.85 12.42 -5.09
N GLY A 8 -22.57 12.08 -3.84
CA GLY A 8 -21.21 11.75 -3.40
C GLY A 8 -20.77 10.51 -4.15
N ASP A 9 -19.86 10.67 -5.10
CA ASP A 9 -19.14 9.56 -5.73
C ASP A 9 -18.26 8.90 -4.65
N SER A 10 -18.85 7.94 -3.94
CA SER A 10 -18.16 7.16 -2.90
C SER A 10 -17.52 5.90 -3.49
N THR A 11 -16.82 6.05 -4.60
CA THR A 11 -16.00 4.94 -5.11
C THR A 11 -14.83 4.71 -4.17
N VAL A 12 -14.87 3.59 -3.45
CA VAL A 12 -13.74 3.10 -2.63
C VAL A 12 -12.57 2.83 -3.57
N LYS A 13 -11.48 3.54 -3.38
CA LYS A 13 -10.25 3.36 -4.17
C LYS A 13 -9.33 2.38 -3.47
N THR A 14 -8.53 1.66 -4.26
CA THR A 14 -7.53 0.73 -3.76
C THR A 14 -6.14 1.26 -4.08
N HIS A 15 -5.28 1.36 -3.07
CA HIS A 15 -3.91 1.85 -3.18
C HIS A 15 -2.94 0.75 -2.75
N GLY A 16 -1.90 0.51 -3.56
CA GLY A 16 -0.85 -0.43 -3.19
C GLY A 16 0.22 0.23 -2.32
N MET A 17 0.60 -0.42 -1.22
CA MET A 17 1.70 0.03 -0.37
C MET A 17 2.67 -1.11 -0.13
N LEU A 18 3.97 -0.86 -0.36
CA LEU A 18 5.01 -1.83 -0.14
C LEU A 18 5.36 -1.92 1.36
N PHE A 19 5.39 -3.14 1.88
CA PHE A 19 5.79 -3.47 3.24
C PHE A 19 6.94 -4.47 3.21
N ASN A 20 7.84 -4.36 4.19
CA ASN A 20 8.84 -5.39 4.43
C ASN A 20 8.22 -6.57 5.19
N ASP A 21 8.94 -7.69 5.25
CA ASP A 21 8.44 -8.95 5.83
C ASP A 21 8.00 -8.78 7.29
N GLU A 22 8.77 -8.05 8.10
CA GLU A 22 8.42 -7.78 9.50
C GLU A 22 7.10 -7.03 9.63
N MET A 23 6.88 -6.03 8.76
CA MET A 23 5.63 -5.27 8.74
C MET A 23 4.46 -6.14 8.30
N VAL A 24 4.66 -7.02 7.31
CA VAL A 24 3.61 -7.94 6.85
C VAL A 24 3.24 -8.90 7.97
N ARG A 25 4.22 -9.53 8.63
CA ARG A 25 3.98 -10.41 9.78
C ARG A 25 3.25 -9.70 10.90
N ALA A 26 3.64 -8.46 11.21
CA ALA A 26 2.96 -7.67 12.22
C ALA A 26 1.51 -7.31 11.86
N ILE A 27 1.19 -7.16 10.56
CA ILE A 27 -0.18 -6.98 10.08
C ILE A 27 -0.97 -8.28 10.24
N LEU A 28 -0.39 -9.41 9.83
CA LEU A 28 -1.04 -10.72 9.95
C LEU A 28 -1.27 -11.14 11.40
N ALA A 29 -0.39 -10.72 12.31
CA ALA A 29 -0.53 -10.91 13.75
C ALA A 29 -1.43 -9.89 14.45
N ASP A 30 -2.09 -9.00 13.68
CA ASP A 30 -2.94 -7.90 14.18
C ASP A 30 -2.23 -6.91 15.14
N GLN A 31 -0.90 -6.83 15.03
CA GLN A 31 -0.07 -5.97 15.87
C GLN A 31 0.18 -4.59 15.24
N LYS A 32 0.20 -4.52 13.90
CA LYS A 32 0.47 -3.29 13.16
C LYS A 32 -0.82 -2.63 12.68
N THR A 33 -1.19 -1.55 13.32
CA THR A 33 -2.39 -0.77 13.00
C THR A 33 -2.09 0.56 12.29
N GLN A 34 -0.83 0.99 12.24
CA GLN A 34 -0.45 2.29 11.69
C GLN A 34 0.82 2.22 10.83
N THR A 35 0.83 3.02 9.79
CA THR A 35 2.04 3.31 9.00
C THR A 35 2.20 4.81 8.89
N ARG A 36 3.37 5.33 9.26
CA ARG A 36 3.69 6.77 9.21
C ARG A 36 4.66 7.03 8.08
N ARG A 37 4.42 8.08 7.31
CA ARG A 37 5.29 8.55 6.23
C ARG A 37 5.50 10.04 6.37
N ILE A 38 6.73 10.48 6.07
CA ILE A 38 7.06 11.91 6.10
C ILE A 38 6.35 12.58 4.93
N ILE A 39 5.61 13.64 5.22
CA ILE A 39 4.98 14.48 4.21
C ILE A 39 6.06 15.36 3.57
N LYS A 40 6.06 15.46 2.26
CA LYS A 40 6.97 16.35 1.51
C LYS A 40 6.17 17.38 0.72
N PRO A 41 6.64 18.64 0.58
CA PRO A 41 7.86 19.19 1.19
C PRO A 41 7.76 19.41 2.70
N GLN A 42 8.91 19.44 3.40
CA GLN A 42 9.03 19.91 4.77
C GLN A 42 9.55 21.35 4.72
N TYR A 43 8.90 22.25 5.43
CA TYR A 43 9.42 23.61 5.62
C TYR A 43 10.31 23.62 6.86
N SER A 44 11.48 24.22 6.72
CA SER A 44 12.65 23.99 7.60
C SER A 44 12.68 24.84 8.86
N SER A 45 11.66 25.61 9.20
CA SER A 45 11.61 26.34 10.46
C SER A 45 10.48 25.86 11.35
N ASP A 46 10.71 25.83 12.66
CA ASP A 46 9.73 25.43 13.67
C ASP A 46 8.51 26.38 13.75
N GLU A 47 8.60 27.50 13.06
CA GLU A 47 7.54 28.51 13.03
C GLU A 47 6.39 28.14 12.07
N TRP A 48 6.63 27.25 11.11
CA TRP A 48 5.57 26.76 10.23
C TRP A 48 4.62 25.83 10.96
N SER A 49 3.34 26.02 10.75
CA SER A 49 2.31 25.18 11.37
C SER A 49 1.39 24.54 10.34
N ILE A 50 0.85 23.38 10.70
CA ILE A 50 -0.19 22.70 9.93
C ILE A 50 -1.50 22.85 10.69
N ARG A 51 -2.53 23.37 10.01
CA ARG A 51 -3.86 23.56 10.60
C ARG A 51 -4.93 22.97 9.68
N PRO A 52 -6.08 22.55 10.22
CA PRO A 52 -7.21 22.10 9.43
C PRO A 52 -7.58 23.13 8.36
N ALA A 53 -7.86 22.65 7.14
CA ALA A 53 -8.27 23.51 6.05
C ALA A 53 -9.66 24.08 6.33
N GLN A 54 -9.79 25.40 6.34
CA GLN A 54 -11.08 26.06 6.53
C GLN A 54 -11.98 25.93 5.30
N THR A 55 -11.37 25.83 4.12
CA THR A 55 -12.08 25.69 2.84
C THR A 55 -11.44 24.56 2.05
N PRO A 56 -11.85 23.29 2.27
CA PRO A 56 -11.35 22.15 1.52
C PRO A 56 -11.63 22.30 0.02
N ARG A 57 -10.59 22.12 -0.82
CA ARG A 57 -10.68 22.27 -2.28
C ARG A 57 -11.05 20.97 -2.99
N HIS A 58 -10.81 19.82 -2.34
CA HIS A 58 -11.10 18.49 -2.84
C HIS A 58 -11.13 17.47 -1.68
N ARG A 59 -11.62 16.26 -1.90
CA ARG A 59 -11.81 15.20 -0.88
C ARG A 59 -10.57 14.92 -0.01
N GLY A 60 -9.37 15.00 -0.56
CA GLY A 60 -8.12 14.74 0.16
C GLY A 60 -7.45 15.98 0.77
N HIS A 61 -8.05 17.17 0.63
CA HIS A 61 -7.51 18.41 1.20
C HIS A 61 -8.03 18.60 2.62
N THR A 62 -7.25 18.14 3.60
CA THR A 62 -7.64 18.15 5.01
C THR A 62 -6.98 19.25 5.81
N HIS A 63 -5.79 19.69 5.42
CA HIS A 63 -4.99 20.67 6.15
C HIS A 63 -4.26 21.61 5.21
N ASP A 64 -3.85 22.76 5.75
CA ASP A 64 -3.01 23.75 5.09
C ASP A 64 -1.71 23.98 5.89
N TRP A 65 -0.62 24.26 5.18
CA TRP A 65 0.54 24.89 5.74
C TRP A 65 0.27 26.37 5.99
N TRP A 66 0.60 26.82 7.18
CA TRP A 66 0.44 28.21 7.59
C TRP A 66 1.80 28.90 7.68
N LEU A 67 1.83 30.16 7.25
CA LEU A 67 3.00 31.03 7.39
C LEU A 67 3.39 31.17 8.88
N PRO A 68 4.68 31.42 9.15
CA PRO A 68 5.17 31.72 10.50
C PRO A 68 4.40 32.86 11.21
N THR A 69 3.94 33.84 10.45
CA THR A 69 3.10 34.92 10.98
C THR A 69 1.78 34.44 11.57
N GLY A 70 1.34 33.23 11.23
CA GLY A 70 0.08 32.66 11.70
C GLY A 70 -1.19 33.32 11.19
N THR A 71 -1.08 34.27 10.23
CA THR A 71 -2.20 35.10 9.77
C THR A 71 -3.00 34.50 8.64
N GLN A 72 -2.37 33.62 7.82
CA GLN A 72 -3.03 33.04 6.65
C GLN A 72 -2.40 31.71 6.22
N PRO A 73 -3.18 30.84 5.54
CA PRO A 73 -2.63 29.65 4.92
C PRO A 73 -1.71 30.03 3.75
N TYR A 74 -0.61 29.28 3.61
CA TYR A 74 0.36 29.44 2.52
C TYR A 74 0.07 28.49 1.35
N SER A 75 -0.08 27.21 1.67
CA SER A 75 -0.35 26.19 0.66
C SER A 75 -1.12 25.00 1.25
N ALA A 76 -1.92 24.36 0.42
CA ALA A 76 -2.56 23.11 0.80
C ALA A 76 -1.53 22.02 1.12
N LEU A 77 -1.77 21.28 2.18
CA LEU A 77 -1.02 20.06 2.45
C LEU A 77 -1.29 19.06 1.31
N ARG A 78 -0.25 18.43 0.78
CA ARG A 78 -0.44 17.41 -0.26
C ARG A 78 -1.32 16.28 0.28
N PRO A 79 -2.31 15.83 -0.51
CA PRO A 79 -3.14 14.71 -0.10
C PRO A 79 -2.29 13.45 0.11
N CYS A 80 -2.73 12.60 1.02
CA CYS A 80 -2.07 11.33 1.27
C CYS A 80 -2.04 10.50 -0.04
N PRO A 81 -0.87 10.05 -0.51
CA PRO A 81 -0.78 9.25 -1.74
C PRO A 81 -1.42 7.87 -1.59
N TYR A 82 -1.69 7.46 -0.36
CA TYR A 82 -2.32 6.18 -0.03
C TYR A 82 -3.82 6.29 0.22
N GLY A 83 -4.43 7.37 -0.24
CA GLY A 83 -5.87 7.58 -0.20
C GLY A 83 -6.37 8.37 1.00
N VAL A 84 -7.64 8.28 1.23
CA VAL A 84 -8.39 8.94 2.30
C VAL A 84 -9.14 7.91 3.14
N VAL A 85 -9.69 8.34 4.26
CA VAL A 85 -10.50 7.47 5.12
C VAL A 85 -11.62 6.81 4.30
N GLY A 86 -11.72 5.49 4.37
CA GLY A 86 -12.63 4.64 3.61
C GLY A 86 -12.03 3.99 2.36
N ASP A 87 -10.85 4.43 1.90
CA ASP A 87 -10.13 3.74 0.83
C ASP A 87 -9.47 2.46 1.35
N ARG A 88 -9.09 1.56 0.44
CA ARG A 88 -8.42 0.28 0.75
C ARG A 88 -6.93 0.38 0.47
N ILE A 89 -6.13 -0.23 1.33
CA ILE A 89 -4.69 -0.39 1.11
C ILE A 89 -4.43 -1.87 0.84
N THR A 90 -3.85 -2.15 -0.34
CA THR A 90 -3.33 -3.48 -0.64
C THR A 90 -1.89 -3.57 -0.18
N VAL A 91 -1.62 -4.50 0.71
CA VAL A 91 -0.27 -4.82 1.14
C VAL A 91 0.48 -5.48 -0.01
N ARG A 92 1.64 -4.92 -0.36
CA ARG A 92 2.56 -5.50 -1.34
C ARG A 92 3.79 -5.99 -0.61
N GLU A 93 4.10 -7.25 -0.78
CA GLU A 93 5.27 -7.91 -0.17
C GLU A 93 6.14 -8.56 -1.24
N ALA A 94 7.35 -8.98 -0.87
CA ALA A 94 8.23 -9.71 -1.77
C ALA A 94 7.60 -11.07 -2.13
N PHE A 95 7.72 -11.46 -3.38
CA PHE A 95 7.18 -12.70 -3.91
C PHE A 95 8.20 -13.42 -4.79
N SER A 96 8.00 -14.71 -5.00
CA SER A 96 8.67 -15.51 -6.01
C SER A 96 7.65 -16.26 -6.84
N LEU A 97 8.01 -16.59 -8.07
CA LEU A 97 7.21 -17.47 -8.92
C LEU A 97 7.62 -18.92 -8.65
N LEU A 98 6.64 -19.80 -8.66
CA LEU A 98 6.92 -21.24 -8.67
C LEU A 98 7.48 -21.66 -10.03
N GLY A 99 8.48 -22.52 -10.00
CA GLY A 99 9.07 -23.13 -11.17
C GLY A 99 9.23 -24.63 -10.94
N ASN A 100 9.24 -25.38 -12.05
CA ASN A 100 9.59 -26.80 -12.04
C ASN A 100 11.13 -26.98 -12.01
N GLU A 101 11.60 -28.23 -12.10
CA GLU A 101 13.02 -28.60 -12.13
C GLU A 101 13.78 -27.97 -13.30
N ASP A 102 13.09 -27.66 -14.39
CA ASP A 102 13.65 -27.01 -15.58
C ASP A 102 13.61 -25.46 -15.48
N ALA A 103 13.28 -24.91 -14.34
CA ALA A 103 13.08 -23.47 -14.10
C ALA A 103 11.97 -22.82 -14.96
N CYS A 104 11.06 -23.62 -15.51
CA CYS A 104 9.86 -23.11 -16.19
C CYS A 104 8.81 -22.70 -15.17
N ALA A 105 8.16 -21.55 -15.39
CA ALA A 105 7.08 -21.09 -14.51
C ALA A 105 5.89 -22.05 -14.58
N VAL A 106 5.29 -22.36 -13.42
CA VAL A 106 4.14 -23.26 -13.31
C VAL A 106 2.97 -22.60 -12.59
N ASP A 107 1.77 -23.08 -12.85
CA ASP A 107 0.58 -22.75 -12.09
C ASP A 107 0.46 -23.60 -10.80
N TRP A 108 -0.62 -23.41 -10.05
CA TRP A 108 -0.88 -24.16 -8.80
C TRP A 108 -1.19 -25.65 -9.02
N ASN A 109 -1.37 -26.10 -10.27
CA ASN A 109 -1.62 -27.48 -10.66
C ASN A 109 -0.38 -28.11 -11.34
N ASP A 110 0.78 -27.44 -11.24
CA ASP A 110 2.06 -27.87 -11.83
C ASP A 110 2.07 -27.90 -13.38
N ASN A 111 1.16 -27.16 -14.02
CA ASN A 111 1.19 -26.99 -15.46
C ASN A 111 2.14 -25.85 -15.83
N ILE A 112 2.97 -26.08 -16.86
CA ILE A 112 3.85 -25.04 -17.38
C ILE A 112 3.02 -23.90 -18.00
N VAL A 113 3.31 -22.67 -17.59
CA VAL A 113 2.67 -21.45 -18.09
C VAL A 113 3.66 -20.58 -18.85
N MET A 114 3.23 -20.06 -19.99
CA MET A 114 4.06 -19.19 -20.82
C MET A 114 3.98 -17.73 -20.37
N ASP A 115 2.86 -17.34 -19.77
CA ASP A 115 2.67 -16.00 -19.21
C ASP A 115 2.96 -16.02 -17.71
N ARG A 116 3.94 -15.20 -17.29
CA ARG A 116 4.31 -15.04 -15.89
C ARG A 116 3.17 -14.49 -15.01
N THR A 117 2.16 -13.90 -15.61
CA THR A 117 0.99 -13.42 -14.87
C THR A 117 0.10 -14.55 -14.37
N GLU A 118 0.12 -15.69 -15.07
CA GLU A 118 -0.61 -16.92 -14.73
C GLU A 118 0.17 -17.81 -13.76
N ALA A 119 1.48 -17.57 -13.61
CA ALA A 119 2.33 -18.38 -12.74
C ALA A 119 1.89 -18.27 -11.28
N ALA A 120 1.96 -19.40 -10.59
CA ALA A 120 1.74 -19.46 -9.15
C ALA A 120 2.77 -18.61 -8.40
N ARG A 121 2.32 -17.84 -7.40
CA ARG A 121 3.15 -16.91 -6.64
C ARG A 121 3.15 -17.27 -5.18
N ILE A 122 4.34 -17.41 -4.63
CA ILE A 122 4.55 -17.50 -3.18
C ILE A 122 4.99 -16.15 -2.64
N TYR A 123 4.46 -15.78 -1.50
CA TYR A 123 4.74 -14.51 -0.84
C TYR A 123 5.59 -14.77 0.40
N ARG A 124 6.76 -14.15 0.46
CA ARG A 124 7.79 -14.48 1.45
C ARG A 124 7.28 -14.44 2.88
N ALA A 125 6.68 -13.34 3.30
CA ALA A 125 6.25 -13.19 4.69
C ALA A 125 5.05 -14.08 5.03
N SER A 126 4.04 -14.16 4.12
CA SER A 126 2.84 -14.97 4.34
C SER A 126 3.14 -16.46 4.29
N CYS A 127 3.99 -16.90 3.37
CA CYS A 127 4.40 -18.29 3.26
C CYS A 127 5.14 -18.77 4.50
N GLU A 128 6.07 -17.99 5.01
CA GLU A 128 6.82 -18.32 6.23
C GLU A 128 5.89 -18.50 7.46
N GLN A 129 4.76 -17.80 7.50
CA GLN A 129 3.77 -17.96 8.58
C GLN A 129 2.79 -19.10 8.37
N ARG A 130 2.55 -19.49 7.12
CA ARG A 130 1.60 -20.51 6.72
C ARG A 130 2.29 -21.73 6.14
N SER A 131 3.44 -22.09 6.65
CA SER A 131 4.17 -23.28 6.21
C SER A 131 3.24 -24.50 6.25
N GLY A 132 2.98 -25.11 5.10
CA GLY A 132 2.07 -26.22 4.95
C GLY A 132 0.68 -25.93 4.38
N ASP A 133 0.19 -24.67 4.43
CA ASP A 133 -1.13 -24.32 3.88
C ASP A 133 -1.17 -24.27 2.35
N TYR A 134 -0.01 -24.18 1.71
CA TYR A 134 0.08 -24.05 0.24
C TYR A 134 0.26 -25.38 -0.48
N GLY A 135 0.22 -26.51 0.22
CA GLY A 135 0.55 -27.81 -0.38
C GLY A 135 1.98 -27.88 -0.88
N LEU A 136 2.77 -26.87 -0.62
CA LEU A 136 4.16 -26.77 -1.02
C LEU A 136 5.03 -27.29 0.10
N TRP A 137 5.84 -28.15 -0.26
CA TRP A 137 6.75 -28.95 0.45
C TRP A 137 7.70 -28.17 1.32
N SER A 138 8.21 -27.11 0.90
CA SER A 138 9.03 -26.14 1.63
C SER A 138 9.19 -24.89 0.79
N ILE A 139 9.38 -23.74 1.46
CA ILE A 139 9.79 -22.54 0.77
C ILE A 139 11.21 -22.81 0.26
N PRO A 140 11.49 -22.67 -1.05
CA PRO A 140 12.82 -22.91 -1.56
C PRO A 140 13.80 -21.94 -0.91
N ASP A 141 14.87 -22.45 -0.30
CA ASP A 141 15.93 -21.64 0.31
C ASP A 141 16.56 -20.66 -0.69
N GLU A 142 16.53 -21.00 -1.98
CA GLU A 142 17.10 -20.25 -3.09
C GLU A 142 16.06 -19.53 -3.95
N ALA A 143 14.87 -19.26 -3.42
CA ALA A 143 13.83 -18.55 -4.17
C ALA A 143 14.28 -17.12 -4.57
N ASP A 144 14.12 -16.77 -5.84
CA ASP A 144 14.37 -15.43 -6.35
C ASP A 144 13.24 -14.47 -5.90
N TRP A 145 13.43 -13.89 -4.73
CA TRP A 145 12.46 -12.98 -4.11
C TRP A 145 12.47 -11.61 -4.79
N LYS A 146 11.42 -11.31 -5.53
CA LYS A 146 11.25 -10.02 -6.22
C LYS A 146 10.40 -9.06 -5.41
N PRO A 147 10.80 -7.78 -5.32
CA PRO A 147 9.91 -6.76 -4.79
C PRO A 147 8.70 -6.60 -5.73
N ARG A 148 7.50 -6.50 -5.19
CA ARG A 148 6.26 -6.35 -5.98
C ARG A 148 6.13 -4.96 -6.65
N THR A 149 7.22 -4.33 -6.99
CA THR A 149 7.27 -3.12 -7.83
C THR A 149 7.37 -3.45 -9.32
N GLU A 150 7.71 -4.70 -9.64
CA GLU A 150 7.78 -5.18 -11.01
C GLU A 150 6.45 -5.86 -11.36
N ASN A 151 5.83 -5.37 -12.44
CA ASN A 151 4.66 -6.01 -13.07
C ASN A 151 5.12 -7.17 -13.96
#